data_9ce5691492d045bf822b9555b3247ee3
#
_entry.id   9ce5691492d045bf822b9555b3247ee3
#
_cell.length_a   1.000
_cell.length_b   1.000
_cell.length_c   1.000
_cell.angle_alpha   90.00
_cell.angle_beta   90.00
_cell.angle_gamma   90.00
#
_symmetry.space_group_name_H-M   'P 1'
#
loop_
_entity.id
_entity.type
_entity.pdbx_description
1 polymer ?
#
loop_
_entity_poly.entity_id
_entity_poly.type
_entity_poly.pdbx_seq_one_letter_code
_entity_poly.pdbx_strand_id
1 'polypeptide(L)'
;MPPTQKLTTNILLRSEDTGGHVSVTEIVVPPHSAGPPLHTHDFDEAFYMLEGTLLFQVDDVLVTKRAGELSFAPRNVAHALANHSDAPARYVLVCTPAGFERHWARIAAEAAGVEPPQWALQPIPEVTVVGAQIAAQA
;
A
#
# COMPACT_ATOMS: atom_id res chain seq x y z
N MET A 1 24.55 4.63 12.87
CA MET A 1 23.50 4.80 11.87
C MET A 1 22.16 4.42 12.47
N PRO A 2 21.18 5.29 12.40
CA PRO A 2 19.86 4.88 12.80
C PRO A 2 19.43 3.68 11.95
N PRO A 3 18.66 2.72 12.48
CA PRO A 3 18.16 1.62 11.67
C PRO A 3 17.32 2.18 10.52
N THR A 4 17.52 1.63 9.33
CA THR A 4 16.68 1.98 8.17
C THR A 4 15.25 1.58 8.53
N GLN A 5 14.35 2.55 8.61
CA GLN A 5 12.95 2.26 8.85
C GLN A 5 12.41 1.49 7.64
N LYS A 6 11.66 0.46 7.92
CA LYS A 6 11.04 -0.40 6.90
C LYS A 6 9.54 -0.14 6.86
N LEU A 7 8.94 -0.39 5.70
CA LEU A 7 7.50 -0.46 5.58
C LEU A 7 6.98 -1.55 6.51
N THR A 8 6.01 -1.22 7.35
CA THR A 8 5.36 -2.18 8.24
C THR A 8 3.89 -2.29 7.92
N THR A 9 3.34 -3.49 8.10
CA THR A 9 1.95 -3.78 7.79
C THR A 9 1.29 -4.53 8.93
N ASN A 10 0.01 -4.22 9.17
CA ASN A 10 -0.83 -4.92 10.11
C ASN A 10 -2.16 -5.24 9.43
N ILE A 11 -2.38 -6.51 9.11
CA ILE A 11 -3.57 -6.95 8.39
C ILE A 11 -4.70 -7.12 9.38
N LEU A 12 -5.73 -6.30 9.25
CA LEU A 12 -6.87 -6.23 10.17
C LEU A 12 -8.05 -7.10 9.71
N LEU A 13 -8.23 -7.23 8.41
CA LEU A 13 -9.35 -7.98 7.82
C LEU A 13 -8.87 -8.62 6.52
N ARG A 14 -9.08 -9.93 6.39
CA ARG A 14 -8.59 -10.71 5.27
C ARG A 14 -9.71 -11.17 4.34
N SER A 15 -9.34 -11.61 3.15
CA SER A 15 -10.25 -12.27 2.21
C SER A 15 -11.06 -13.40 2.87
N GLU A 16 -10.40 -14.21 3.69
CA GLU A 16 -11.02 -15.35 4.40
C GLU A 16 -12.10 -14.91 5.37
N ASP A 17 -12.01 -13.69 5.90
CA ASP A 17 -12.98 -13.15 6.86
C ASP A 17 -14.23 -12.59 6.18
N THR A 18 -14.17 -12.26 4.88
CA THR A 18 -15.21 -11.52 4.19
C THR A 18 -15.75 -12.24 2.94
N GLY A 19 -15.37 -13.48 2.72
CA GLY A 19 -15.74 -14.18 1.50
C GLY A 19 -15.16 -13.54 0.24
N GLY A 20 -13.99 -12.92 0.36
CA GLY A 20 -13.30 -12.30 -0.76
C GLY A 20 -13.73 -10.88 -1.09
N HIS A 21 -14.64 -10.27 -0.32
CA HIS A 21 -15.21 -8.97 -0.68
C HIS A 21 -14.32 -7.79 -0.35
N VAL A 22 -13.68 -7.79 0.83
CA VAL A 22 -12.91 -6.63 1.30
C VAL A 22 -11.77 -7.06 2.19
N SER A 23 -10.64 -6.37 2.06
CA SER A 23 -9.53 -6.48 3.01
C SER A 23 -9.20 -5.10 3.58
N VAL A 24 -8.69 -5.08 4.82
CA VAL A 24 -8.28 -3.87 5.51
C VAL A 24 -6.90 -4.10 6.12
N THR A 25 -5.95 -3.24 5.78
CA THR A 25 -4.57 -3.33 6.24
C THR A 25 -4.10 -1.96 6.71
N GLU A 26 -3.49 -1.90 7.89
CA GLU A 26 -2.81 -0.69 8.36
C GLU A 26 -1.35 -0.75 7.89
N ILE A 27 -0.87 0.34 7.29
CA ILE A 27 0.47 0.40 6.71
C ILE A 27 1.19 1.65 7.24
N VAL A 28 2.46 1.46 7.63
CA VAL A 28 3.36 2.54 7.99
C VAL A 28 4.44 2.64 6.90
N VAL A 29 4.53 3.80 6.27
CA VAL A 29 5.53 4.09 5.23
C VAL A 29 6.65 4.90 5.87
N PRO A 30 7.91 4.42 5.81
CA PRO A 30 9.03 5.15 6.40
C PRO A 30 9.26 6.48 5.68
N PRO A 31 9.95 7.44 6.34
CA PRO A 31 10.35 8.67 5.66
C PRO A 31 11.28 8.37 4.48
N HIS A 32 11.30 9.26 3.50
CA HIS A 32 12.15 9.15 2.31
C HIS A 32 11.95 7.84 1.54
N SER A 33 10.70 7.38 1.45
CA SER A 33 10.33 6.19 0.69
C SER A 33 9.83 6.59 -0.70
N ALA A 34 10.49 6.09 -1.74
CA ALA A 34 10.10 6.36 -3.12
C ALA A 34 8.76 5.71 -3.49
N GLY A 35 8.35 4.69 -2.74
CA GLY A 35 7.11 3.96 -2.99
C GLY A 35 7.16 3.07 -4.22
N PRO A 36 6.03 2.47 -4.59
CA PRO A 36 5.95 1.62 -5.77
C PRO A 36 5.99 2.45 -7.05
N PRO A 37 6.44 1.86 -8.18
CA PRO A 37 6.28 2.50 -9.47
C PRO A 37 4.80 2.60 -9.85
N LEU A 38 4.49 3.46 -10.82
CA LEU A 38 3.14 3.62 -11.33
C LEU A 38 2.64 2.28 -11.87
N HIS A 39 1.47 1.84 -11.40
CA HIS A 39 0.96 0.49 -11.69
C HIS A 39 -0.56 0.46 -11.76
N THR A 40 -1.10 -0.62 -12.32
CA THR A 40 -2.54 -0.90 -12.39
C THR A 40 -2.84 -2.28 -11.82
N HIS A 41 -4.05 -2.46 -11.35
CA HIS A 41 -4.58 -3.77 -10.94
C HIS A 41 -6.12 -3.75 -10.96
N ASP A 42 -6.73 -4.92 -10.92
CA ASP A 42 -8.18 -5.07 -11.04
C ASP A 42 -8.86 -5.16 -9.67
N PHE A 43 -8.54 -4.23 -8.79
CA PHE A 43 -9.26 -4.02 -7.53
C PHE A 43 -9.18 -2.55 -7.13
N ASP A 44 -10.19 -2.08 -6.40
CA ASP A 44 -10.23 -0.71 -5.90
C ASP A 44 -9.43 -0.58 -4.61
N GLU A 45 -8.76 0.57 -4.42
CA GLU A 45 -8.04 0.88 -3.19
C GLU A 45 -8.46 2.22 -2.63
N ALA A 46 -8.82 2.24 -1.34
CA ALA A 46 -9.03 3.47 -0.60
C ALA A 46 -7.93 3.59 0.46
N PHE A 47 -7.28 4.74 0.51
CA PHE A 47 -6.18 5.04 1.43
C PHE A 47 -6.65 6.12 2.39
N TYR A 48 -6.91 5.78 3.64
CA TYR A 48 -7.33 6.74 4.67
C TYR A 48 -6.15 7.09 5.56
N MET A 49 -5.72 8.35 5.53
CA MET A 49 -4.54 8.83 6.25
C MET A 49 -4.84 8.99 7.75
N LEU A 50 -4.00 8.34 8.57
CA LEU A 50 -4.07 8.43 10.03
C LEU A 50 -3.00 9.37 10.60
N GLU A 51 -1.81 9.40 9.99
CA GLU A 51 -0.66 10.14 10.50
C GLU A 51 0.29 10.49 9.36
N GLY A 52 0.92 11.66 9.45
CA GLY A 52 1.90 12.08 8.45
C GLY A 52 1.27 12.53 7.14
N THR A 53 2.08 12.58 6.10
CA THR A 53 1.67 12.98 4.75
C THR A 53 2.20 12.01 3.72
N LEU A 54 1.43 11.77 2.68
CA LEU A 54 1.85 11.02 1.51
C LEU A 54 1.49 11.77 0.24
N LEU A 55 2.35 11.64 -0.76
CA LEU A 55 2.05 12.10 -2.10
C LEU A 55 1.43 10.94 -2.87
N PHE A 56 0.23 11.16 -3.41
CA PHE A 56 -0.47 10.18 -4.23
C PHE A 56 -0.52 10.66 -5.67
N GLN A 57 -0.27 9.73 -6.59
CA GLN A 57 -0.57 9.94 -8.00
C GLN A 57 -1.70 9.00 -8.39
N VAL A 58 -2.78 9.56 -8.92
CA VAL A 58 -3.89 8.79 -9.49
C VAL A 58 -4.07 9.32 -10.92
N ASP A 59 -3.86 8.45 -11.89
CA ASP A 59 -3.74 8.82 -13.30
C ASP A 59 -2.60 9.85 -13.46
N ASP A 60 -2.86 11.06 -13.93
CA ASP A 60 -1.86 12.13 -14.07
C ASP A 60 -1.95 13.19 -12.96
N VAL A 61 -2.78 12.97 -11.95
CA VAL A 61 -3.01 13.94 -10.88
C VAL A 61 -2.17 13.59 -9.64
N LEU A 62 -1.34 14.53 -9.20
CA LEU A 62 -0.53 14.43 -7.98
C LEU A 62 -1.18 15.25 -6.87
N VAL A 63 -1.45 14.63 -5.72
CA VAL A 63 -2.06 15.28 -4.57
C VAL A 63 -1.38 14.82 -3.28
N THR A 64 -1.04 15.75 -2.40
CA THR A 64 -0.59 15.44 -1.04
C THR A 64 -1.80 15.23 -0.14
N LYS A 65 -1.82 14.12 0.59
CA LYS A 65 -2.86 13.81 1.58
C LYS A 65 -2.27 13.81 2.98
N ARG A 66 -3.05 14.29 3.94
CA ARG A 66 -2.70 14.41 5.36
C ARG A 66 -3.67 13.61 6.21
N ALA A 67 -3.38 13.48 7.51
CA ALA A 67 -4.25 12.81 8.47
C ALA A 67 -5.70 13.28 8.34
N GLY A 68 -6.64 12.34 8.28
CA GLY A 68 -8.06 12.62 8.09
C GLY A 68 -8.52 12.72 6.65
N GLU A 69 -7.60 12.68 5.68
CA GLU A 69 -7.91 12.75 4.26
C GLU A 69 -7.84 11.37 3.60
N LEU A 70 -8.56 11.20 2.50
CA LEU A 70 -8.66 9.93 1.79
C LEU A 70 -8.23 10.12 0.33
N SER A 71 -7.44 9.17 -0.17
CA SER A 71 -7.14 9.02 -1.59
C SER A 71 -7.82 7.74 -2.10
N PHE A 72 -8.38 7.80 -3.29
CA PHE A 72 -9.04 6.64 -3.90
C PHE A 72 -8.41 6.34 -5.25
N ALA A 73 -8.00 5.09 -5.44
CA ALA A 73 -7.49 4.59 -6.70
C ALA A 73 -8.47 3.55 -7.26
N PRO A 74 -9.28 3.93 -8.27
CA PRO A 74 -10.20 2.98 -8.89
C PRO A 74 -9.43 1.83 -9.57
N ARG A 75 -10.05 0.67 -9.67
CA ARG A 75 -9.47 -0.46 -10.39
C ARG A 75 -9.10 -0.07 -11.82
N ASN A 76 -7.98 -0.60 -12.29
CA ASN A 76 -7.46 -0.38 -13.64
C ASN A 76 -7.05 1.07 -13.96
N VAL A 77 -7.02 1.95 -12.96
CA VAL A 77 -6.48 3.30 -13.09
C VAL A 77 -5.06 3.32 -12.51
N ALA A 78 -4.11 3.82 -13.28
CA ALA A 78 -2.71 3.86 -12.87
C ALA A 78 -2.53 4.73 -11.64
N HIS A 79 -1.79 4.24 -10.63
CA HIS A 79 -1.57 4.98 -9.40
C HIS A 79 -0.23 4.61 -8.75
N ALA A 80 0.21 5.47 -7.84
CA ALA A 80 1.42 5.32 -7.04
C ALA A 80 1.31 6.19 -5.79
N LEU A 81 2.19 5.93 -4.81
CA LEU A 81 2.34 6.80 -3.64
C LEU A 81 3.81 6.90 -3.25
N ALA A 82 4.16 7.97 -2.55
CA ALA A 82 5.52 8.17 -2.06
C ALA A 82 5.50 8.99 -0.78
N ASN A 83 6.49 8.74 0.08
CA ASN A 83 6.72 9.56 1.28
C ASN A 83 8.05 10.29 1.10
N HIS A 84 7.99 11.53 0.61
CA HIS A 84 9.18 12.36 0.43
C HIS A 84 9.46 13.24 1.67
N SER A 85 8.69 13.04 2.76
CA SER A 85 8.88 13.80 4.00
C SER A 85 9.91 13.17 4.92
N ASP A 86 10.27 13.89 5.98
CA ASP A 86 11.22 13.44 7.00
C ASP A 86 10.56 12.62 8.12
N ALA A 87 9.25 12.40 8.04
CA ALA A 87 8.48 11.70 9.07
C ALA A 87 7.77 10.47 8.49
N PRO A 88 7.53 9.43 9.30
CA PRO A 88 6.72 8.30 8.84
C PRO A 88 5.28 8.72 8.58
N ALA A 89 4.62 8.00 7.68
CA ALA A 89 3.21 8.18 7.39
C ALA A 89 2.46 6.86 7.67
N ARG A 90 1.24 6.96 8.17
CA ARG A 90 0.42 5.80 8.50
C ARG A 90 -0.95 5.95 7.88
N TYR A 91 -1.43 4.89 7.24
CA TYR A 91 -2.75 4.89 6.62
C TYR A 91 -3.42 3.52 6.76
N VAL A 92 -4.73 3.50 6.59
CA VAL A 92 -5.52 2.29 6.45
C VAL A 92 -5.84 2.09 4.98
N LEU A 93 -5.52 0.91 4.47
CA LEU A 93 -5.77 0.52 3.09
C LEU A 93 -6.99 -0.40 3.05
N VAL A 94 -7.99 -0.02 2.27
CA VAL A 94 -9.17 -0.85 2.01
C VAL A 94 -9.14 -1.29 0.55
N CYS A 95 -9.15 -2.60 0.31
CA CYS A 95 -9.14 -3.17 -1.04
C CYS A 95 -10.43 -3.94 -1.30
N THR A 96 -11.04 -3.74 -2.47
CA THR A 96 -12.22 -4.48 -2.92
C THR A 96 -12.09 -4.85 -4.40
N PRO A 97 -12.15 -6.14 -4.76
CA PRO A 97 -12.19 -7.32 -3.89
C PRO A 97 -10.90 -7.49 -3.08
N ALA A 98 -10.96 -8.35 -2.08
CA ALA A 98 -9.82 -8.70 -1.24
C ALA A 98 -8.86 -9.65 -1.98
N GLY A 99 -7.67 -9.85 -1.39
CA GLY A 99 -6.67 -10.80 -1.87
C GLY A 99 -5.26 -10.24 -1.87
N PHE A 100 -5.08 -8.95 -2.05
CA PHE A 100 -3.76 -8.33 -2.12
C PHE A 100 -3.03 -8.34 -0.76
N GLU A 101 -3.75 -8.46 0.35
CA GLU A 101 -3.15 -8.58 1.68
C GLU A 101 -2.20 -9.79 1.79
N ARG A 102 -2.37 -10.80 0.96
CA ARG A 102 -1.47 -11.96 0.88
C ARG A 102 -0.05 -11.55 0.49
N HIS A 103 0.07 -10.54 -0.37
CA HIS A 103 1.36 -9.95 -0.74
C HIS A 103 2.08 -9.36 0.48
N TRP A 104 1.37 -8.57 1.29
CA TRP A 104 1.95 -7.97 2.50
C TRP A 104 2.37 -9.03 3.50
N ALA A 105 1.56 -10.08 3.67
CA ALA A 105 1.90 -11.18 4.58
C ALA A 105 3.15 -11.95 4.13
N ARG A 106 3.32 -12.15 2.82
CA ARG A 106 4.54 -12.80 2.29
C ARG A 106 5.78 -11.95 2.50
N ILE A 107 5.68 -10.63 2.26
CA ILE A 107 6.80 -9.71 2.49
C ILE A 107 7.18 -9.68 3.97
N ALA A 108 6.21 -9.61 4.87
CA ALA A 108 6.46 -9.60 6.31
C ALA A 108 7.13 -10.90 6.77
N ALA A 109 6.69 -12.04 6.27
CA ALA A 109 7.29 -13.35 6.60
C ALA A 109 8.74 -13.44 6.10
N GLU A 110 8.99 -13.00 4.88
CA GLU A 110 10.35 -12.97 4.31
C GLU A 110 11.28 -12.10 5.16
N ALA A 111 10.82 -10.90 5.53
CA ALA A 111 11.60 -9.99 6.36
C ALA A 111 11.89 -10.56 7.76
N ALA A 112 10.98 -11.38 8.30
CA ALA A 112 11.15 -12.04 9.60
C ALA A 112 11.91 -13.36 9.51
N GLY A 113 12.21 -13.85 8.31
CA GLY A 113 12.89 -15.13 8.10
C GLY A 113 12.04 -16.34 8.47
N VAL A 114 10.71 -16.24 8.34
CA VAL A 114 9.77 -17.30 8.67
C VAL A 114 8.91 -17.66 7.47
N GLU A 115 8.29 -18.82 7.51
CA GLU A 115 7.34 -19.24 6.47
C GLU A 115 6.08 -18.36 6.56
N PRO A 116 5.51 -17.94 5.42
CA PRO A 116 4.24 -17.23 5.45
C PRO A 116 3.11 -18.15 5.92
N PRO A 117 2.04 -17.58 6.51
CA PRO A 117 0.88 -18.40 6.88
C PRO A 117 0.23 -19.03 5.66
N GLN A 118 -0.42 -20.16 5.83
CA GLN A 118 -1.02 -20.95 4.74
C GLN A 118 -1.98 -20.10 3.87
N TRP A 119 -2.80 -19.24 4.50
CA TRP A 119 -3.73 -18.39 3.75
C TRP A 119 -3.04 -17.40 2.82
N ALA A 120 -1.80 -16.99 3.14
CA ALA A 120 -1.04 -16.06 2.32
C ALA A 120 -0.44 -16.71 1.07
N LEU A 121 -0.48 -18.05 0.99
CA LEU A 121 0.04 -18.81 -0.17
C LEU A 121 -0.98 -18.91 -1.30
N GLN A 122 -2.21 -18.46 -1.09
CA GLN A 122 -3.22 -18.38 -2.13
C GLN A 122 -2.83 -17.33 -3.19
N PRO A 123 -3.41 -17.40 -4.40
CA PRO A 123 -3.06 -16.46 -5.47
C PRO A 123 -3.21 -14.99 -5.07
N ILE A 124 -2.27 -14.17 -5.53
CA ILE A 124 -2.29 -12.72 -5.34
C ILE A 124 -2.82 -12.09 -6.63
N PRO A 125 -3.68 -11.05 -6.54
CA PRO A 125 -4.10 -10.30 -7.72
C PRO A 125 -2.89 -9.77 -8.51
N GLU A 126 -2.96 -9.82 -9.83
CA GLU A 126 -1.89 -9.35 -10.71
C GLU A 126 -1.75 -7.84 -10.64
N VAL A 127 -0.50 -7.36 -10.57
CA VAL A 127 -0.16 -5.94 -10.62
C VAL A 127 0.74 -5.71 -11.83
N THR A 128 0.36 -4.74 -12.67
CA THR A 128 1.11 -4.40 -13.88
C THR A 128 1.78 -3.05 -13.72
N VAL A 129 3.10 -3.00 -13.84
CA VAL A 129 3.87 -1.75 -13.79
C VAL A 129 3.73 -1.04 -15.14
N VAL A 130 3.32 0.23 -15.13
CA VAL A 130 3.06 1.02 -16.34
C VAL A 130 3.86 2.31 -16.39
N GLY A 131 4.65 2.62 -15.38
CA GLY A 131 5.45 3.85 -15.33
C GLY A 131 6.47 3.82 -14.22
N ALA A 132 7.04 5.00 -13.95
CA ALA A 132 8.08 5.18 -12.94
C ALA A 132 7.49 5.46 -11.56
N GLN A 133 8.36 5.41 -10.53
CA GLN A 133 8.06 5.94 -9.21
C GLN A 133 7.82 7.44 -9.30
N ILE A 134 7.07 7.99 -8.33
CA ILE A 134 6.86 9.45 -8.25
C ILE A 134 8.21 10.13 -8.02
N ALA A 135 8.55 11.08 -8.89
CA ALA A 135 9.80 11.83 -8.77
C ALA A 135 9.79 12.70 -7.51
N ALA A 136 10.98 12.88 -6.91
CA ALA A 136 11.14 13.79 -5.79
C ALA A 136 10.72 15.19 -6.21
N GLN A 137 9.90 15.85 -5.39
CA GLN A 137 9.45 17.21 -5.66
C GLN A 137 10.51 18.22 -5.21
N ALA A 138 10.79 19.20 -6.05
CA ALA A 138 11.76 20.24 -5.76
C ALA A 138 11.24 21.23 -4.72
#